data_3bd022d6e30a83e091335dfd70f242c9
#
_entry.id   3bd022d6e30a83e091335dfd70f242c9
#
_cell.length_a   1.000
_cell.length_b   1.000
_cell.length_c   1.000
_cell.angle_alpha   90.00
_cell.angle_beta   90.00
_cell.angle_gamma   90.00
#
_symmetry.space_group_name_H-M   'P 1'
#
loop_
_entity.id
_entity.type
_entity.pdbx_description
1 polymer ?
#
loop_
_entity_poly.entity_id
_entity_poly.type
_entity_poly.pdbx_seq_one_letter_code
_entity_poly.pdbx_strand_id
1 'polypeptide(L)'
;MSTAFRISDAVPQPKSMEFRRRDLHVGAAIGSHPIDHDEVYYVLSGEGEVVADGVLALISKGKAAYLYKGSVVGVRQMGSEPLSLIIAYPVTPK
;
A
#
# COMPACT_ATOMS: atom_id res chain seq x y z
N MET A 1 -0.71 -6.80 12.97
CA MET A 1 -2.10 -6.58 12.54
C MET A 1 -2.26 -6.50 11.01
N SER A 2 -1.23 -6.75 10.24
CA SER A 2 -1.32 -6.85 8.78
C SER A 2 -0.60 -8.08 8.29
N THR A 3 -1.01 -8.58 7.13
CA THR A 3 -0.39 -9.70 6.44
C THR A 3 0.12 -9.21 5.09
N ALA A 4 1.37 -9.50 4.79
CA ALA A 4 2.02 -9.08 3.55
C ALA A 4 2.42 -10.30 2.73
N PHE A 5 2.17 -10.23 1.44
CA PHE A 5 2.54 -11.27 0.48
C PHE A 5 3.40 -10.66 -0.61
N ARG A 6 4.45 -11.37 -1.00
CA ARG A 6 5.31 -10.99 -2.11
C ARG A 6 5.06 -11.90 -3.30
N ILE A 7 4.24 -11.43 -4.21
CA ILE A 7 3.91 -12.17 -5.43
C ILE A 7 5.16 -12.36 -6.30
N SER A 8 6.02 -11.34 -6.31
CA SER A 8 7.24 -11.32 -7.10
C SER A 8 8.27 -12.38 -6.70
N ASP A 9 8.17 -12.94 -5.50
CA ASP A 9 9.12 -13.97 -5.05
C ASP A 9 8.99 -15.27 -5.85
N ALA A 10 7.89 -15.46 -6.57
CA ALA A 10 7.70 -16.60 -7.44
C ALA A 10 8.54 -16.53 -8.73
N VAL A 11 9.12 -15.38 -9.05
CA VAL A 11 9.87 -15.16 -10.29
C VAL A 11 11.34 -14.92 -9.96
N PRO A 12 12.24 -15.88 -10.27
CA PRO A 12 13.65 -15.76 -9.92
C PRO A 12 14.44 -14.91 -10.93
N GLN A 13 13.94 -13.74 -11.26
CA GLN A 13 14.56 -12.80 -12.19
C GLN A 13 14.85 -11.48 -11.49
N PRO A 14 15.90 -10.74 -11.90
CA PRO A 14 16.05 -9.36 -11.45
C PRO A 14 14.79 -8.57 -11.81
N LYS A 15 14.31 -7.79 -10.89
CA LYS A 15 13.09 -7.02 -11.09
C LYS A 15 13.32 -5.54 -10.86
N SER A 16 12.64 -4.72 -11.67
CA SER A 16 12.67 -3.28 -11.55
C SER A 16 11.50 -2.74 -10.75
N MET A 17 10.52 -3.57 -10.47
CA MET A 17 9.34 -3.22 -9.68
C MET A 17 9.03 -4.29 -8.66
N GLU A 18 8.50 -3.84 -7.54
CA GLU A 18 7.99 -4.74 -6.49
C GLU A 18 6.48 -4.66 -6.46
N PHE A 19 5.83 -5.81 -6.34
CA PHE A 19 4.40 -5.92 -6.13
C PHE A 19 4.17 -6.72 -4.86
N ARG A 20 3.38 -6.14 -3.94
CA ARG A 20 3.03 -6.80 -2.69
C ARG A 20 1.53 -6.74 -2.51
N ARG A 21 0.97 -7.81 -2.00
CA ARG A 21 -0.38 -7.78 -1.44
C ARG A 21 -0.26 -7.61 0.06
N ARG A 22 -1.02 -6.70 0.61
CA ARG A 22 -1.07 -6.48 2.05
C ARG A 22 -2.51 -6.40 2.52
N ASP A 23 -2.82 -7.18 3.54
CA ASP A 23 -4.14 -7.18 4.15
C ASP A 23 -4.03 -6.53 5.53
N LEU A 24 -4.74 -5.43 5.71
CA LEU A 24 -4.86 -4.77 7.00
C LEU A 24 -6.11 -5.30 7.67
N HIS A 25 -5.92 -5.98 8.78
CA HIS A 25 -7.03 -6.53 9.56
C HIS A 25 -7.85 -5.41 10.18
N VAL A 26 -9.07 -5.70 10.60
CA VAL A 26 -9.96 -4.71 11.21
C VAL A 26 -9.24 -4.04 12.38
N GLY A 27 -9.22 -2.70 12.36
CA GLY A 27 -8.54 -1.89 13.36
C GLY A 27 -7.05 -1.67 13.10
N ALA A 28 -6.48 -2.26 12.05
CA ALA A 28 -5.06 -2.11 11.75
C ALA A 28 -4.75 -0.80 11.03
N ALA A 29 -3.54 -0.32 11.22
CA ALA A 29 -3.04 0.86 10.54
C ALA A 29 -1.54 0.71 10.27
N ILE A 30 -1.10 1.35 9.19
CA ILE A 30 0.31 1.59 8.91
C ILE A 30 0.57 3.03 9.33
N GLY A 31 1.41 3.25 10.33
CA GLY A 31 1.73 4.59 10.81
C GLY A 31 2.38 5.43 9.72
N SER A 32 2.17 6.75 9.81
CA SER A 32 2.75 7.69 8.84
C SER A 32 4.27 7.60 8.86
N HIS A 33 4.86 7.48 7.67
CA HIS A 33 6.30 7.41 7.49
C HIS A 33 6.66 7.98 6.11
N PRO A 34 7.87 8.55 5.96
CA PRO A 34 8.30 9.02 4.65
C PRO A 34 8.57 7.82 3.72
N ILE A 35 8.24 7.99 2.46
CA ILE A 35 8.55 6.99 1.43
C ILE A 35 9.69 7.52 0.56
N ASP A 36 10.59 6.62 0.15
CA ASP A 36 11.79 6.99 -0.61
C ASP A 36 11.69 6.65 -2.10
N HIS A 37 10.49 6.31 -2.55
CA HIS A 37 10.17 6.01 -3.95
C HIS A 37 8.69 6.28 -4.19
N ASP A 38 8.28 6.39 -5.44
CA ASP A 38 6.85 6.46 -5.77
C ASP A 38 6.20 5.12 -5.48
N GLU A 39 4.96 5.14 -4.98
CA GLU A 39 4.18 3.93 -4.70
C GLU A 39 2.78 4.06 -5.26
N VAL A 40 2.21 2.94 -5.65
CA VAL A 40 0.80 2.85 -6.03
C VAL A 40 0.12 1.86 -5.10
N TYR A 41 -1.00 2.28 -4.52
CA TYR A 41 -1.88 1.41 -3.74
C TYR A 41 -3.14 1.16 -4.56
N TYR A 42 -3.48 -0.10 -4.75
CA TYR A 42 -4.73 -0.48 -5.40
C TYR A 42 -5.56 -1.34 -4.45
N VAL A 43 -6.82 -0.97 -4.26
CA VAL A 43 -7.69 -1.65 -3.30
C VAL A 43 -8.39 -2.82 -3.97
N LEU A 44 -8.13 -4.04 -3.47
CA LEU A 44 -8.81 -5.25 -3.91
C LEU A 44 -10.16 -5.42 -3.22
N SER A 45 -10.23 -5.11 -1.92
CA SER A 45 -11.46 -5.24 -1.12
C SER A 45 -11.33 -4.42 0.16
N GLY A 46 -12.47 -4.13 0.77
CA GLY A 46 -12.52 -3.35 2.00
C GLY A 46 -12.45 -1.85 1.76
N GLU A 47 -12.31 -1.11 2.84
CA GLU A 47 -12.26 0.34 2.85
C GLU A 47 -11.12 0.81 3.74
N GLY A 48 -10.55 1.95 3.39
CA GLY A 48 -9.49 2.54 4.18
C GLY A 48 -9.36 4.04 3.96
N GLU A 49 -8.40 4.61 4.69
CA GLU A 49 -8.05 6.01 4.62
C GLU A 49 -6.55 6.12 4.42
N VAL A 50 -6.14 6.85 3.41
CA VAL A 50 -4.74 7.16 3.14
C VAL A 50 -4.49 8.60 3.55
N VAL A 51 -3.40 8.83 4.27
CA VAL A 51 -2.89 10.16 4.58
C VAL A 51 -1.61 10.35 3.81
N ALA A 52 -1.53 11.43 3.04
CA ALA A 52 -0.30 11.80 2.34
C ALA A 52 -0.05 13.28 2.59
N ASP A 53 1.04 13.59 3.27
CA ASP A 53 1.43 14.96 3.65
C ASP A 53 0.28 15.75 4.31
N GLY A 54 -0.46 15.07 5.20
CA GLY A 54 -1.59 15.65 5.91
C GLY A 54 -2.90 15.69 5.14
N VAL A 55 -2.92 15.26 3.88
CA VAL A 55 -4.14 15.19 3.08
C VAL A 55 -4.76 13.81 3.20
N LEU A 56 -6.01 13.75 3.61
CA LEU A 56 -6.77 12.52 3.80
C LEU A 56 -7.54 12.17 2.54
N ALA A 57 -7.53 10.90 2.16
CA ALA A 57 -8.36 10.38 1.08
C ALA A 57 -8.94 9.03 1.46
N LEU A 58 -10.23 8.84 1.20
CA LEU A 58 -10.89 7.57 1.41
C LEU A 58 -10.65 6.68 0.19
N ILE A 59 -10.31 5.42 0.45
CA ILE A 59 -10.09 4.42 -0.60
C ILE A 59 -10.99 3.22 -0.37
N SER A 60 -11.46 2.63 -1.45
CA SER A 60 -12.32 1.45 -1.42
C SER A 60 -12.08 0.60 -2.67
N LYS A 61 -12.72 -0.55 -2.72
CA LYS A 61 -12.55 -1.52 -3.81
C LYS A 61 -12.52 -0.85 -5.19
N GLY A 62 -11.49 -1.16 -5.96
CA GLY A 62 -11.31 -0.67 -7.31
C GLY A 62 -10.63 0.69 -7.43
N LYS A 63 -10.34 1.35 -6.31
CA LYS A 63 -9.65 2.64 -6.31
C LYS A 63 -8.15 2.46 -6.19
N ALA A 64 -7.41 3.36 -6.82
CA ALA A 64 -5.95 3.39 -6.74
C ALA A 64 -5.51 4.76 -6.20
N ALA A 65 -4.43 4.75 -5.42
CA ALA A 65 -3.79 5.97 -4.94
C ALA A 65 -2.35 5.99 -5.44
N TYR A 66 -1.93 7.10 -5.99
CA TYR A 66 -0.54 7.33 -6.38
C TYR A 66 0.14 8.19 -5.33
N LEU A 67 1.24 7.69 -4.79
CA LEU A 67 1.96 8.34 -3.69
C LEU A 67 3.38 8.67 -4.16
N TYR A 68 3.76 9.93 -3.97
CA TYR A 68 5.01 10.46 -4.50
C TYR A 68 6.16 10.29 -3.53
N LYS A 69 7.35 10.04 -4.09
CA LYS A 69 8.60 10.01 -3.33
C LYS A 69 8.72 11.26 -2.46
N GLY A 70 9.09 11.07 -1.21
CA GLY A 70 9.26 12.15 -0.24
C GLY A 70 8.01 12.46 0.58
N SER A 71 6.85 11.96 0.17
CA SER A 71 5.62 12.16 0.95
C SER A 71 5.65 11.35 2.24
N VAL A 72 5.03 11.89 3.26
CA VAL A 72 4.78 11.18 4.53
C VAL A 72 3.42 10.51 4.42
N VAL A 73 3.42 9.18 4.38
CA VAL A 73 2.23 8.38 4.05
C VAL A 73 1.84 7.46 5.18
N GLY A 74 0.56 7.39 5.46
CA GLY A 74 -0.03 6.42 6.38
C GLY A 74 -1.31 5.86 5.79
N VAL A 75 -1.70 4.67 6.26
CA VAL A 75 -2.93 3.99 5.82
C VAL A 75 -3.63 3.43 7.03
N ARG A 76 -4.94 3.54 7.06
CA ARG A 76 -5.76 2.98 8.14
C ARG A 76 -6.91 2.18 7.54
N GLN A 77 -7.13 0.97 8.06
CA GLN A 77 -8.30 0.18 7.73
C GLN A 77 -9.55 0.84 8.33
N MET A 78 -10.63 0.85 7.55
CA MET A 78 -11.94 1.34 7.99
C MET A 78 -13.01 0.33 7.63
N GLY A 79 -14.18 0.47 8.23
CA GLY A 79 -15.30 -0.43 7.99
C GLY A 79 -15.14 -1.77 8.71
N SER A 80 -15.98 -2.73 8.32
CA SER A 80 -16.11 -4.02 9.01
C SER A 80 -15.33 -5.15 8.36
N GLU A 81 -14.66 -4.90 7.24
CA GLU A 81 -13.87 -5.89 6.51
C GLU A 81 -12.39 -5.51 6.49
N PRO A 82 -11.50 -6.49 6.41
CA PRO A 82 -10.09 -6.19 6.17
C PRO A 82 -9.89 -5.37 4.90
N LEU A 83 -8.89 -4.51 4.90
CA LEU A 83 -8.50 -3.74 3.73
C LEU A 83 -7.39 -4.49 3.01
N SER A 84 -7.68 -4.97 1.81
CA SER A 84 -6.71 -5.69 0.99
C SER A 84 -6.18 -4.78 -0.10
N LEU A 85 -4.85 -4.61 -0.12
CA LEU A 85 -4.15 -3.71 -1.03
C LEU A 85 -3.13 -4.46 -1.87
N ILE A 86 -2.99 -4.04 -3.12
CA ILE A 86 -1.78 -4.27 -3.89
C ILE A 86 -0.94 -3.00 -3.75
N ILE A 87 0.32 -3.17 -3.37
CA ILE A 87 1.29 -2.08 -3.28
C ILE A 87 2.37 -2.34 -4.31
N ALA A 88 2.57 -1.38 -5.20
CA ALA A 88 3.57 -1.46 -6.26
C ALA A 88 4.52 -0.27 -6.16
N TYR A 89 5.82 -0.52 -6.33
CA TYR A 89 6.82 0.53 -6.32
C TYR A 89 8.08 0.08 -7.08
N PRO A 90 8.87 1.04 -7.60
CA PRO A 90 10.12 0.68 -8.29
C PRO A 90 11.18 0.19 -7.29
N VAL A 91 11.98 -0.75 -7.75
CA VAL A 91 13.13 -1.25 -6.99
C VAL A 91 14.39 -0.67 -7.64
N THR A 92 15.20 0.01 -6.83
CA THR A 92 16.47 0.55 -7.31
C THR A 92 17.51 -0.56 -7.29
N PRO A 93 18.08 -0.92 -8.45
CA PRO A 93 19.19 -1.88 -8.49
C PRO A 93 20.40 -1.32 -7.76
N LYS A 94 21.10 -2.19 -7.07
CA LYS A 94 22.36 -1.84 -6.43
C LYS A 94 23.53 -2.31 -7.26
#